data_f10c5c73cf613aff319547d18673c7a6
#
_entry.id   f10c5c73cf613aff319547d18673c7a6
#
_cell.length_a   1.000
_cell.length_b   1.000
_cell.length_c   1.000
_cell.angle_alpha   90.00
_cell.angle_beta   90.00
_cell.angle_gamma   90.00
#
_symmetry.space_group_name_H-M   'P 1'
#
loop_
_entity.id
_entity.type
_entity.pdbx_description
1 polymer ?
#
loop_
_entity_poly.entity_id
_entity_poly.type
_entity_poly.pdbx_seq_one_letter_code
_entity_poly.pdbx_strand_id
1 'polypeptide(L)'
;MKKFIGISMVIFWVLGICCSVFAQQQVVSPLVQDLEAMEKILYGVPQSGSVLARIEKVEKDLIGDTLSGTLMERAQTLKTFILTGTPEEPSLDFKIRAIRLTLRSEPASTGILVAELEDLERLIFGVVSDEPIGVRVDRLYKTCVNPAQVKAFTVKVPRETLVKIALRTSLNSEKNEVGDPVPYEVLEDVQVE
;
A
#
# COMPACT_ATOMS: atom_id res chain seq x y z
N MET A 1 -70.08 -10.94 18.35
CA MET A 1 -68.88 -10.17 18.59
C MET A 1 -67.77 -11.06 19.12
N LYS A 2 -67.12 -11.93 18.32
CA LYS A 2 -65.97 -12.78 18.72
C LYS A 2 -65.27 -13.28 17.46
N LYS A 3 -64.56 -12.43 16.72
CA LYS A 3 -63.68 -12.85 15.58
C LYS A 3 -62.57 -11.86 15.20
N PHE A 4 -62.14 -10.94 16.05
CA PHE A 4 -61.13 -9.94 15.70
C PHE A 4 -59.84 -9.98 16.54
N ILE A 5 -59.66 -10.95 17.43
CA ILE A 5 -58.49 -11.01 18.33
C ILE A 5 -57.35 -11.86 17.76
N GLY A 6 -57.61 -12.69 16.73
CA GLY A 6 -56.60 -13.62 16.20
C GLY A 6 -55.56 -13.04 15.22
N ILE A 7 -55.86 -11.90 14.59
CA ILE A 7 -54.98 -11.37 13.51
C ILE A 7 -53.91 -10.42 14.05
N SER A 8 -54.15 -9.78 15.18
CA SER A 8 -53.19 -8.82 15.76
C SER A 8 -51.95 -9.47 16.37
N MET A 9 -52.04 -10.73 16.79
CA MET A 9 -50.94 -11.42 17.46
C MET A 9 -49.92 -12.06 16.49
N VAL A 10 -50.30 -12.31 15.25
CA VAL A 10 -49.42 -12.88 14.22
C VAL A 10 -48.54 -11.80 13.59
N ILE A 11 -49.05 -10.57 13.49
CA ILE A 11 -48.29 -9.45 12.91
C ILE A 11 -47.13 -9.02 13.82
N PHE A 12 -47.27 -9.14 15.15
CA PHE A 12 -46.20 -8.80 16.09
C PHE A 12 -45.04 -9.81 16.09
N TRP A 13 -45.31 -11.06 15.70
CA TRP A 13 -44.27 -12.10 15.66
C TRP A 13 -43.40 -12.02 14.37
N VAL A 14 -43.96 -11.51 13.28
CA VAL A 14 -43.21 -11.35 12.03
C VAL A 14 -42.28 -10.11 12.05
N LEU A 15 -42.64 -9.07 12.81
CA LEU A 15 -41.83 -7.87 12.98
C LEU A 15 -40.62 -8.08 13.94
N GLY A 16 -40.67 -9.10 14.79
CA GLY A 16 -39.56 -9.41 15.71
C GLY A 16 -38.40 -10.17 15.09
N ILE A 17 -38.51 -10.75 13.90
CA ILE A 17 -37.47 -11.57 13.25
C ILE A 17 -36.59 -10.73 12.29
N CYS A 18 -37.02 -9.51 11.96
CA CYS A 18 -36.30 -8.67 11.00
C CYS A 18 -35.17 -7.83 11.60
N CYS A 19 -34.94 -7.82 12.91
CA CYS A 19 -33.94 -6.94 13.54
C CYS A 19 -32.67 -7.63 14.00
N SER A 20 -32.35 -8.84 13.59
CA SER A 20 -31.12 -9.54 13.97
C SER A 20 -30.21 -9.91 12.79
N VAL A 21 -30.26 -9.13 11.69
CA VAL A 21 -29.10 -9.08 10.79
C VAL A 21 -28.10 -8.12 11.43
N PHE A 22 -27.49 -8.55 12.52
CA PHE A 22 -26.22 -7.98 12.95
C PHE A 22 -25.25 -8.19 11.80
N ALA A 23 -24.91 -7.12 11.14
CA ALA A 23 -23.75 -7.10 10.27
C ALA A 23 -22.57 -7.62 11.12
N GLN A 24 -22.21 -8.87 10.94
CA GLN A 24 -20.93 -9.38 11.40
C GLN A 24 -19.89 -8.53 10.66
N GLN A 25 -19.41 -7.48 11.32
CA GLN A 25 -18.16 -6.85 10.92
C GLN A 25 -17.11 -7.95 10.98
N GLN A 26 -16.80 -8.54 9.85
CA GLN A 26 -15.66 -9.42 9.75
C GLN A 26 -14.44 -8.58 10.15
N VAL A 27 -13.92 -8.83 11.32
CA VAL A 27 -12.62 -8.29 11.75
C VAL A 27 -11.59 -8.91 10.81
N VAL A 28 -11.28 -8.21 9.74
CA VAL A 28 -10.26 -8.66 8.79
C VAL A 28 -8.94 -8.69 9.53
N SER A 29 -8.28 -9.84 9.51
CA SER A 29 -6.97 -10.00 10.16
C SER A 29 -5.99 -8.93 9.65
N PRO A 30 -5.17 -8.31 10.52
CA PRO A 30 -4.13 -7.37 10.10
C PRO A 30 -3.25 -7.91 8.97
N LEU A 31 -2.91 -9.20 9.01
CA LEU A 31 -2.17 -9.88 7.95
C LEU A 31 -2.88 -9.79 6.59
N VAL A 32 -4.20 -9.98 6.57
CA VAL A 32 -4.98 -9.90 5.32
C VAL A 32 -5.05 -8.47 4.82
N GLN A 33 -5.19 -7.50 5.72
CA GLN A 33 -5.20 -6.07 5.35
C GLN A 33 -3.85 -5.65 4.75
N ASP A 34 -2.74 -6.04 5.36
CA ASP A 34 -1.40 -5.77 4.84
C ASP A 34 -1.20 -6.42 3.47
N LEU A 35 -1.63 -7.66 3.31
CA LEU A 35 -1.54 -8.38 2.03
C LEU A 35 -2.37 -7.71 0.94
N GLU A 36 -3.61 -7.33 1.24
CA GLU A 36 -4.46 -6.59 0.30
C GLU A 36 -3.87 -5.23 -0.09
N ALA A 37 -3.24 -4.53 0.86
CA ALA A 37 -2.58 -3.26 0.58
C ALA A 37 -1.38 -3.45 -0.37
N MET A 38 -0.56 -4.47 -0.15
CA MET A 38 0.56 -4.83 -1.02
C MET A 38 0.08 -5.21 -2.43
N GLU A 39 -0.96 -6.04 -2.54
CA GLU A 39 -1.52 -6.46 -3.82
C GLU A 39 -2.14 -5.30 -4.61
N LYS A 40 -2.80 -4.37 -3.93
CA LYS A 40 -3.34 -3.16 -4.57
C LYS A 40 -2.23 -2.30 -5.17
N ILE A 41 -1.11 -2.18 -4.49
CA ILE A 41 0.05 -1.43 -4.99
C ILE A 41 0.70 -2.17 -6.16
N LEU A 42 0.90 -3.47 -6.04
CA LEU A 42 1.56 -4.28 -7.08
C LEU A 42 0.69 -4.45 -8.32
N TYR A 43 -0.58 -4.84 -8.13
CA TYR A 43 -1.47 -5.33 -9.19
C TYR A 43 -2.72 -4.48 -9.41
N GLY A 44 -2.96 -3.47 -8.56
CA GLY A 44 -4.15 -2.62 -8.61
C GLY A 44 -5.38 -3.20 -7.91
N VAL A 45 -5.41 -4.49 -7.65
CA VAL A 45 -6.54 -5.20 -7.02
C VAL A 45 -6.06 -6.30 -6.08
N PRO A 46 -6.80 -6.58 -5.00
CA PRO A 46 -6.55 -7.75 -4.17
C PRO A 46 -6.67 -9.04 -4.99
N GLN A 47 -5.81 -10.00 -4.71
CA GLN A 47 -5.83 -11.29 -5.39
C GLN A 47 -6.80 -12.27 -4.70
N SER A 48 -7.28 -13.25 -5.46
CA SER A 48 -8.13 -14.33 -4.94
C SER A 48 -7.28 -15.51 -4.43
N GLY A 49 -7.83 -16.30 -3.52
CA GLY A 49 -7.21 -17.51 -3.02
C GLY A 49 -6.91 -17.48 -1.52
N SER A 50 -6.25 -18.53 -1.03
CA SER A 50 -5.84 -18.60 0.37
C SER A 50 -4.72 -17.60 0.67
N VAL A 51 -4.63 -17.15 1.93
CA VAL A 51 -3.57 -16.22 2.38
C VAL A 51 -2.18 -16.77 2.03
N LEU A 52 -1.96 -18.07 2.24
CA LEU A 52 -0.70 -18.72 1.89
C LEU A 52 -0.39 -18.60 0.38
N ALA A 53 -1.34 -18.98 -0.47
CA ALA A 53 -1.13 -18.93 -1.92
C ALA A 53 -0.91 -17.51 -2.44
N ARG A 54 -1.57 -16.53 -1.84
CA ARG A 54 -1.41 -15.10 -2.17
C ARG A 54 -0.01 -14.59 -1.78
N ILE A 55 0.46 -14.92 -0.57
CA ILE A 55 1.82 -14.59 -0.12
C ILE A 55 2.86 -15.24 -1.04
N GLU A 56 2.73 -16.54 -1.33
CA GLU A 56 3.64 -17.25 -2.23
C GLU A 56 3.68 -16.65 -3.64
N LYS A 57 2.53 -16.20 -4.14
CA LYS A 57 2.48 -15.50 -5.43
C LYS A 57 3.27 -14.21 -5.38
N VAL A 58 3.04 -13.37 -4.36
CA VAL A 58 3.76 -12.09 -4.19
C VAL A 58 5.27 -12.33 -4.07
N GLU A 59 5.69 -13.34 -3.32
CA GLU A 59 7.11 -13.70 -3.17
C GLU A 59 7.75 -14.09 -4.51
N LYS A 60 7.10 -14.98 -5.25
CA LYS A 60 7.59 -15.42 -6.56
C LYS A 60 7.68 -14.26 -7.54
N ASP A 61 6.67 -13.41 -7.59
CA ASP A 61 6.65 -12.26 -8.49
C ASP A 61 7.72 -11.23 -8.11
N LEU A 62 8.00 -11.03 -6.82
CA LEU A 62 8.96 -10.04 -6.34
C LEU A 62 10.40 -10.51 -6.33
N ILE A 63 10.62 -11.74 -5.83
CA ILE A 63 11.96 -12.26 -5.49
C ILE A 63 12.36 -13.43 -6.39
N GLY A 64 11.37 -14.11 -6.98
CA GLY A 64 11.55 -15.33 -7.78
C GLY A 64 11.56 -16.61 -6.97
N ASP A 65 11.46 -16.52 -5.64
CA ASP A 65 11.48 -17.67 -4.73
C ASP A 65 10.55 -17.43 -3.54
N THR A 66 10.38 -18.42 -2.68
CA THR A 66 9.58 -18.32 -1.46
C THR A 66 10.45 -18.02 -0.26
N LEU A 67 9.97 -17.16 0.64
CA LEU A 67 10.64 -16.84 1.89
C LEU A 67 10.44 -17.95 2.93
N SER A 68 11.43 -18.12 3.81
CA SER A 68 11.32 -18.96 5.00
C SER A 68 10.65 -18.21 6.14
N GLY A 69 10.08 -18.95 7.11
CA GLY A 69 9.46 -18.39 8.30
C GLY A 69 7.94 -18.52 8.33
N THR A 70 7.34 -17.91 9.34
CA THR A 70 5.89 -17.86 9.52
C THR A 70 5.23 -16.94 8.49
N LEU A 71 3.94 -17.11 8.22
CA LEU A 71 3.20 -16.24 7.31
C LEU A 71 3.27 -14.75 7.70
N MET A 72 3.30 -14.46 9.00
CA MET A 72 3.41 -13.10 9.51
C MET A 72 4.79 -12.50 9.20
N GLU A 73 5.87 -13.24 9.47
CA GLU A 73 7.24 -12.80 9.17
C GLU A 73 7.44 -12.59 7.67
N ARG A 74 6.97 -13.54 6.85
CA ARG A 74 7.01 -13.43 5.38
C ARG A 74 6.28 -12.18 4.89
N ALA A 75 5.04 -11.96 5.36
CA ALA A 75 4.26 -10.78 4.99
C ALA A 75 4.93 -9.48 5.45
N GLN A 76 5.53 -9.44 6.65
CA GLN A 76 6.25 -8.27 7.14
C GLN A 76 7.50 -7.98 6.31
N THR A 77 8.23 -9.01 5.91
CA THR A 77 9.40 -8.87 5.01
C THR A 77 8.98 -8.29 3.66
N LEU A 78 7.91 -8.83 3.05
CA LEU A 78 7.37 -8.31 1.80
C LEU A 78 6.90 -6.86 1.93
N LYS A 79 6.21 -6.53 3.02
CA LYS A 79 5.76 -5.15 3.30
C LYS A 79 6.94 -4.19 3.40
N THR A 80 8.00 -4.59 4.09
CA THR A 80 9.23 -3.79 4.18
C THR A 80 9.85 -3.60 2.80
N PHE A 81 9.97 -4.66 2.02
CA PHE A 81 10.54 -4.61 0.69
C PHE A 81 9.76 -3.72 -0.28
N ILE A 82 8.42 -3.78 -0.23
CA ILE A 82 7.55 -3.03 -1.16
C ILE A 82 7.40 -1.57 -0.73
N LEU A 83 7.15 -1.30 0.58
CA LEU A 83 6.61 -0.03 1.05
C LEU A 83 7.56 0.81 1.89
N THR A 84 8.23 0.20 2.87
CA THR A 84 8.96 0.97 3.89
C THR A 84 10.45 1.05 3.63
N GLY A 85 11.04 0.00 3.08
CA GLY A 85 12.49 -0.11 2.93
C GLY A 85 13.25 -0.12 4.26
N THR A 86 14.56 -0.06 4.17
CA THR A 86 15.49 0.18 5.27
C THR A 86 16.39 1.36 4.90
N PRO A 87 17.20 1.92 5.84
CA PRO A 87 18.14 2.97 5.50
C PRO A 87 19.15 2.57 4.43
N GLU A 88 19.52 1.27 4.38
CA GLU A 88 20.50 0.71 3.45
C GLU A 88 19.86 0.28 2.12
N GLU A 89 18.59 -0.13 2.16
CA GLU A 89 17.88 -0.67 1.00
C GLU A 89 16.50 0.01 0.86
N PRO A 90 16.38 0.99 -0.03
CA PRO A 90 15.10 1.68 -0.26
C PRO A 90 14.02 0.74 -0.79
N SER A 91 12.76 1.00 -0.44
CA SER A 91 11.62 0.21 -0.90
C SER A 91 11.42 0.29 -2.41
N LEU A 92 10.69 -0.68 -2.97
CA LEU A 92 10.37 -0.69 -4.41
C LEU A 92 9.55 0.54 -4.80
N ASP A 93 8.58 0.93 -3.98
CA ASP A 93 7.77 2.13 -4.22
C ASP A 93 8.64 3.39 -4.27
N PHE A 94 9.61 3.53 -3.35
CA PHE A 94 10.56 4.63 -3.40
C PHE A 94 11.41 4.61 -4.67
N LYS A 95 11.97 3.44 -5.03
CA LYS A 95 12.82 3.30 -6.23
C LYS A 95 12.06 3.69 -7.50
N ILE A 96 10.83 3.23 -7.68
CA ILE A 96 9.99 3.59 -8.84
C ILE A 96 9.69 5.09 -8.88
N ARG A 97 9.37 5.70 -7.75
CA ARG A 97 9.15 7.16 -7.69
C ARG A 97 10.41 7.95 -8.03
N ALA A 98 11.56 7.53 -7.52
CA ALA A 98 12.84 8.19 -7.82
C ALA A 98 13.19 8.08 -9.31
N ILE A 99 12.95 6.93 -9.94
CA ILE A 99 13.14 6.75 -11.39
C ILE A 99 12.21 7.69 -12.17
N ARG A 100 10.94 7.75 -11.81
CA ARG A 100 9.96 8.65 -12.47
C ARG A 100 10.35 10.11 -12.34
N LEU A 101 10.73 10.54 -11.14
CA LEU A 101 11.17 11.91 -10.92
C LEU A 101 12.37 12.26 -11.81
N THR A 102 13.31 11.33 -11.95
CA THR A 102 14.50 11.55 -12.78
C THR A 102 14.15 11.63 -14.28
N LEU A 103 13.22 10.81 -14.75
CA LEU A 103 12.93 10.70 -16.19
C LEU A 103 11.83 11.64 -16.67
N ARG A 104 10.81 11.88 -15.87
CA ARG A 104 9.59 12.60 -16.27
C ARG A 104 9.32 13.87 -15.47
N SER A 105 10.14 14.17 -14.47
CA SER A 105 9.92 15.27 -13.52
C SER A 105 8.57 15.21 -12.79
N GLU A 106 7.97 14.03 -12.68
CA GLU A 106 6.69 13.80 -12.03
C GLU A 106 6.88 12.99 -10.74
N PRO A 107 6.63 13.59 -9.56
CA PRO A 107 6.92 12.94 -8.27
C PRO A 107 5.92 11.84 -7.91
N ALA A 108 4.68 11.91 -8.37
CA ALA A 108 3.63 11.02 -7.93
C ALA A 108 3.37 9.90 -8.91
N SER A 109 3.50 8.65 -8.43
CA SER A 109 2.87 7.51 -9.04
C SER A 109 1.44 7.37 -8.50
N THR A 110 0.46 7.35 -9.38
CA THR A 110 -0.92 6.98 -9.05
C THR A 110 -1.26 5.61 -9.62
N GLY A 111 -0.29 4.93 -10.19
CA GLY A 111 -0.47 3.72 -10.94
C GLY A 111 -0.19 2.44 -10.17
N ILE A 112 -0.38 1.36 -10.87
CA ILE A 112 -0.04 0.01 -10.45
C ILE A 112 1.45 -0.18 -10.66
N LEU A 113 2.19 -0.59 -9.62
CA LEU A 113 3.65 -0.68 -9.64
C LEU A 113 4.17 -1.52 -10.82
N VAL A 114 3.55 -2.67 -11.08
CA VAL A 114 3.94 -3.54 -12.21
C VAL A 114 3.73 -2.86 -13.56
N ALA A 115 2.61 -2.18 -13.75
CA ALA A 115 2.35 -1.47 -15.00
C ALA A 115 3.33 -0.30 -15.21
N GLU A 116 3.64 0.44 -14.15
CA GLU A 116 4.63 1.51 -14.21
C GLU A 116 6.04 1.00 -14.50
N LEU A 117 6.41 -0.12 -13.87
CA LEU A 117 7.69 -0.79 -14.13
C LEU A 117 7.80 -1.16 -15.61
N GLU A 118 6.77 -1.78 -16.18
CA GLU A 118 6.75 -2.15 -17.59
C GLU A 118 6.86 -0.94 -18.53
N ASP A 119 6.16 0.15 -18.20
CA ASP A 119 6.24 1.39 -19.00
C ASP A 119 7.64 1.99 -18.95
N LEU A 120 8.28 1.98 -17.78
CA LEU A 120 9.64 2.47 -17.61
C LEU A 120 10.66 1.59 -18.34
N GLU A 121 10.48 0.26 -18.31
CA GLU A 121 11.34 -0.66 -19.07
C GLU A 121 11.22 -0.45 -20.59
N ARG A 122 9.99 -0.33 -21.09
CA ARG A 122 9.77 -0.03 -22.53
C ARG A 122 10.42 1.30 -22.92
N LEU A 123 10.34 2.31 -22.04
CA LEU A 123 10.93 3.61 -22.28
C LEU A 123 12.46 3.56 -22.33
N ILE A 124 13.10 2.82 -21.41
CA ILE A 124 14.57 2.83 -21.22
C ILE A 124 15.24 1.73 -22.06
N PHE A 125 14.68 0.54 -22.06
CA PHE A 125 15.29 -0.64 -22.68
C PHE A 125 14.59 -1.08 -23.98
N GLY A 126 13.40 -0.54 -24.28
CA GLY A 126 12.60 -0.93 -25.44
C GLY A 126 11.89 -2.28 -25.28
N VAL A 127 12.10 -2.98 -24.17
CA VAL A 127 11.55 -4.34 -23.94
C VAL A 127 11.23 -4.52 -22.45
N VAL A 128 10.18 -5.29 -22.16
CA VAL A 128 9.80 -5.71 -20.80
C VAL A 128 10.51 -7.03 -20.48
N SER A 129 11.10 -7.10 -19.30
CA SER A 129 11.74 -8.31 -18.78
C SER A 129 10.74 -9.22 -18.07
N ASP A 130 10.98 -10.53 -18.07
CA ASP A 130 10.25 -11.56 -17.34
C ASP A 130 10.89 -11.95 -16.00
N GLU A 131 11.97 -11.26 -15.62
CA GLU A 131 12.62 -11.45 -14.33
C GLU A 131 11.76 -10.98 -13.16
N PRO A 132 12.06 -11.40 -11.92
CA PRO A 132 11.37 -10.92 -10.72
C PRO A 132 11.34 -9.39 -10.60
N ILE A 133 10.23 -8.84 -10.12
CA ILE A 133 9.98 -7.40 -10.04
C ILE A 133 11.11 -6.67 -9.31
N GLY A 134 11.62 -7.23 -8.21
CA GLY A 134 12.72 -6.63 -7.45
C GLY A 134 13.98 -6.43 -8.29
N VAL A 135 14.37 -7.44 -9.06
CA VAL A 135 15.54 -7.40 -9.95
C VAL A 135 15.37 -6.33 -11.04
N ARG A 136 14.19 -6.28 -11.64
CA ARG A 136 13.84 -5.32 -12.69
C ARG A 136 13.89 -3.88 -12.19
N VAL A 137 13.27 -3.62 -11.02
CA VAL A 137 13.28 -2.30 -10.39
C VAL A 137 14.70 -1.87 -10.03
N ASP A 138 15.51 -2.77 -9.47
CA ASP A 138 16.89 -2.49 -9.12
C ASP A 138 17.76 -2.16 -10.34
N ARG A 139 17.54 -2.87 -11.44
CA ARG A 139 18.24 -2.60 -12.72
C ARG A 139 17.89 -1.20 -13.22
N LEU A 140 16.61 -0.85 -13.26
CA LEU A 140 16.16 0.49 -13.66
C LEU A 140 16.70 1.57 -12.72
N TYR A 141 16.61 1.34 -11.42
CA TYR A 141 17.09 2.29 -10.42
C TYR A 141 18.57 2.59 -10.57
N LYS A 142 19.40 1.56 -10.72
CA LYS A 142 20.85 1.71 -10.95
C LYS A 142 21.17 2.39 -12.29
N THR A 143 20.32 2.21 -13.30
CA THR A 143 20.52 2.81 -14.62
C THR A 143 20.11 4.28 -14.64
N CYS A 144 18.99 4.63 -14.03
CA CYS A 144 18.38 5.95 -14.14
C CYS A 144 18.76 6.90 -13.00
N VAL A 145 18.98 6.34 -11.80
CA VAL A 145 19.23 7.12 -10.59
C VAL A 145 20.68 6.97 -10.21
N ASN A 146 21.45 8.05 -10.39
CA ASN A 146 22.83 8.07 -9.91
C ASN A 146 22.81 8.19 -8.37
N PRO A 147 23.24 7.16 -7.61
CA PRO A 147 23.23 7.21 -6.15
C PRO A 147 24.09 8.35 -5.57
N ALA A 148 25.04 8.87 -6.34
CA ALA A 148 25.82 10.06 -5.96
C ALA A 148 25.00 11.36 -6.05
N GLN A 149 23.91 11.37 -6.80
CA GLN A 149 22.98 12.51 -6.93
C GLN A 149 21.80 12.40 -5.97
N VAL A 150 21.45 11.19 -5.54
CA VAL A 150 20.44 10.95 -4.49
C VAL A 150 21.14 10.90 -3.13
N LYS A 151 21.98 11.88 -2.84
CA LYS A 151 22.32 12.13 -1.45
C LYS A 151 21.05 12.60 -0.78
N ALA A 152 20.61 11.89 0.26
CA ALA A 152 19.66 12.43 1.20
C ALA A 152 20.25 13.74 1.73
N PHE A 153 19.84 14.86 1.17
CA PHE A 153 20.24 16.15 1.67
C PHE A 153 19.47 16.35 2.97
N THR A 154 20.19 16.30 4.08
CA THR A 154 19.62 16.81 5.32
C THR A 154 19.62 18.33 5.20
N VAL A 155 18.50 18.88 4.76
CA VAL A 155 18.29 20.31 4.72
C VAL A 155 17.88 20.74 6.12
N LYS A 156 18.65 21.64 6.73
CA LYS A 156 18.21 22.31 7.96
C LYS A 156 17.18 23.34 7.57
N VAL A 157 15.93 23.02 7.80
CA VAL A 157 14.82 23.98 7.65
C VAL A 157 14.95 25.02 8.78
N PRO A 158 15.04 26.33 8.48
CA PRO A 158 15.08 27.37 9.49
C PRO A 158 13.88 27.27 10.44
N ARG A 159 14.06 27.70 11.68
CA ARG A 159 12.92 27.80 12.62
C ARG A 159 11.87 28.73 12.00
N GLU A 160 10.59 28.38 12.23
CA GLU A 160 9.43 29.16 11.75
C GLU A 160 9.16 29.07 10.24
N THR A 161 9.88 28.22 9.50
CA THR A 161 9.52 27.94 8.12
C THR A 161 8.16 27.24 8.05
N LEU A 162 7.20 27.85 7.34
CA LEU A 162 5.89 27.26 7.10
C LEU A 162 6.00 26.19 6.02
N VAL A 163 5.62 24.97 6.37
CA VAL A 163 5.55 23.85 5.42
C VAL A 163 4.08 23.45 5.27
N LYS A 164 3.55 23.54 4.06
CA LYS A 164 2.19 23.13 3.77
C LYS A 164 2.16 21.62 3.55
N ILE A 165 1.44 20.92 4.41
CA ILE A 165 1.31 19.47 4.37
C ILE A 165 -0.14 19.05 4.21
N ALA A 166 -0.38 17.95 3.54
CA ALA A 166 -1.65 17.24 3.54
C ALA A 166 -1.51 15.89 4.24
N LEU A 167 -2.48 15.53 5.04
CA LEU A 167 -2.57 14.19 5.62
C LEU A 167 -2.96 13.19 4.53
N ARG A 168 -2.21 12.10 4.41
CA ARG A 168 -2.54 11.00 3.47
C ARG A 168 -3.69 10.12 3.96
N THR A 169 -3.97 10.16 5.26
CA THR A 169 -5.05 9.41 5.90
C THR A 169 -5.80 10.31 6.86
N SER A 170 -7.11 10.10 6.98
CA SER A 170 -7.90 10.79 8.01
C SER A 170 -7.47 10.31 9.40
N LEU A 171 -7.18 11.25 10.29
CA LEU A 171 -6.95 10.95 11.70
C LEU A 171 -8.29 10.79 12.40
N ASN A 172 -8.42 9.72 13.17
CA ASN A 172 -9.61 9.44 13.96
C ASN A 172 -9.16 9.05 15.38
N SER A 173 -9.66 9.77 16.39
CA SER A 173 -9.34 9.53 17.80
C SER A 173 -9.78 8.15 18.33
N GLU A 174 -10.67 7.47 17.61
CA GLU A 174 -11.08 6.10 17.94
C GLU A 174 -10.08 5.03 17.42
N LYS A 175 -9.22 5.40 16.46
CA LYS A 175 -8.33 4.47 15.74
C LYS A 175 -6.85 4.80 15.89
N ASN A 176 -6.54 6.04 16.27
CA ASN A 176 -5.17 6.50 16.39
C ASN A 176 -4.83 6.80 17.84
N GLU A 177 -3.66 6.35 18.27
CA GLU A 177 -3.12 6.60 19.61
C GLU A 177 -2.03 7.68 19.57
N VAL A 178 -1.73 8.24 20.75
CA VAL A 178 -0.64 9.21 20.86
C VAL A 178 0.70 8.53 20.62
N GLY A 179 1.41 8.96 19.59
CA GLY A 179 2.68 8.38 19.17
C GLY A 179 2.60 7.57 17.87
N ASP A 180 1.41 7.36 17.32
CA ASP A 180 1.25 6.74 16.01
C ASP A 180 1.90 7.59 14.90
N PRO A 181 2.59 6.95 13.93
CA PRO A 181 3.13 7.68 12.80
C PRO A 181 2.01 8.23 11.93
N VAL A 182 2.05 9.52 11.68
CA VAL A 182 1.08 10.22 10.84
C VAL A 182 1.68 10.42 9.44
N PRO A 183 1.23 9.69 8.42
CA PRO A 183 1.70 9.88 7.05
C PRO A 183 1.15 11.21 6.49
N TYR A 184 2.04 12.04 5.99
CA TYR A 184 1.69 13.31 5.34
C TYR A 184 2.48 13.48 4.04
N GLU A 185 2.02 14.38 3.21
CA GLU A 185 2.66 14.78 1.95
C GLU A 185 2.93 16.28 1.98
N VAL A 186 4.10 16.70 1.53
CA VAL A 186 4.43 18.12 1.37
C VAL A 186 3.83 18.59 0.06
N LEU A 187 2.98 19.62 0.11
CA LEU A 187 2.21 20.09 -1.05
C LEU A 187 2.92 21.13 -1.91
N GLU A 188 3.92 21.79 -1.38
CA GLU A 188 4.63 22.88 -2.06
C GLU A 188 6.13 22.76 -1.78
N ASP A 189 6.96 23.18 -2.74
CA ASP A 189 8.40 23.22 -2.55
C ASP A 189 8.76 24.15 -1.39
N VAL A 190 9.55 23.64 -0.46
CA VAL A 190 10.07 24.44 0.66
C VAL A 190 11.35 25.12 0.20
N GLN A 191 11.30 26.42 -0.05
CA GLN A 191 12.51 27.19 -0.34
C GLN A 191 13.30 27.43 0.95
N VAL A 192 14.54 27.02 0.96
CA VAL A 192 15.49 27.21 2.07
C VAL A 192 16.60 28.09 1.55
N GLU A 193 16.74 29.29 2.15
CA GLU A 193 17.83 30.21 1.87
C GLU A 193 19.17 29.72 2.43
#